data_bd6b0b601ed98ccf8c6546790ca91e70
#
_entry.id   bd6b0b601ed98ccf8c6546790ca91e70
#
_cell.length_a   1.000
_cell.length_b   1.000
_cell.length_c   1.000
_cell.angle_alpha   90.00
_cell.angle_beta   90.00
_cell.angle_gamma   90.00
#
_symmetry.space_group_name_H-M   'P 1'
#
loop_
_entity.id
_entity.type
_entity.pdbx_description
1 polymer ?
#
loop_
_entity_poly.entity_id
_entity_poly.type
_entity_poly.pdbx_seq_one_letter_code
_entity_poly.pdbx_strand_id
1 'polypeptide(L)'
;LLEIENLDLYLGNKHVLQNINLSIPVHGEIIGIMGPNGAGKSSLIKALIGEFKSQGVQLLNNQPVESQLKNITYIPQKAYLDLDFPIDVENVVLSGAYKEIGWFRRPSAQIKQRLTQLLEEMELTHLRKRQISQLSGGQLQRVLVARALMSTSELYLLDEPFVGIDFTSEQLIMRKIEALKAEGKLILIVHHDLSKATTYFDRVILLNKTLRYFGPSEEAMTTERLNETFMNQPQRH
;
A
#
# COMPACT_ATOMS: atom_id res chain seq x y z
N LEU A 1 9.83 14.13 0.76
CA LEU A 1 10.11 13.64 2.10
C LEU A 1 8.78 13.27 2.79
N LEU A 2 8.66 12.05 3.33
CA LEU A 2 7.61 11.64 4.25
C LEU A 2 8.19 11.68 5.66
N GLU A 3 7.62 12.49 6.53
CA GLU A 3 8.05 12.66 7.92
C GLU A 3 6.92 12.29 8.87
N ILE A 4 7.25 11.50 9.87
CA ILE A 4 6.36 11.11 10.95
C ILE A 4 7.09 11.41 12.25
N GLU A 5 6.50 12.25 13.10
CA GLU A 5 7.08 12.64 14.39
C GLU A 5 6.09 12.37 15.51
N ASN A 6 6.55 11.59 16.50
CA ASN A 6 5.83 11.28 17.72
C ASN A 6 4.40 10.77 17.46
N LEU A 7 4.23 9.87 16.44
CA LEU A 7 2.92 9.36 16.10
C LEU A 7 2.47 8.35 17.17
N ASP A 8 1.37 8.70 17.83
CA ASP A 8 0.64 7.83 18.75
C ASP A 8 -0.77 7.55 18.21
N LEU A 9 -1.19 6.30 18.27
CA LEU A 9 -2.52 5.87 17.83
C LEU A 9 -3.21 5.04 18.89
N TYR A 10 -4.40 5.48 19.27
CA TYR A 10 -5.31 4.75 20.15
C TYR A 10 -6.56 4.31 19.39
N LEU A 11 -6.93 3.04 19.50
CA LEU A 11 -8.22 2.51 19.05
C LEU A 11 -9.02 2.06 20.27
N GLY A 12 -9.99 2.88 20.65
CA GLY A 12 -10.63 2.78 21.97
C GLY A 12 -9.58 2.94 23.08
N ASN A 13 -9.53 1.99 24.00
CA ASN A 13 -8.54 1.99 25.09
C ASN A 13 -7.20 1.33 24.73
N LYS A 14 -7.04 0.84 23.50
CA LYS A 14 -5.83 0.12 23.07
C LYS A 14 -4.84 1.08 22.45
N HIS A 15 -3.64 1.21 23.02
CA HIS A 15 -2.50 1.91 22.43
C HIS A 15 -1.89 1.01 21.34
N VAL A 16 -2.15 1.34 20.07
CA VAL A 16 -1.81 0.50 18.90
C VAL A 16 -0.45 0.87 18.33
N LEU A 17 -0.16 2.16 18.25
CA LEU A 17 1.15 2.69 17.83
C LEU A 17 1.64 3.65 18.90
N GLN A 18 2.93 3.56 19.20
CA GLN A 18 3.57 4.28 20.31
C GLN A 18 4.81 4.99 19.83
N ASN A 19 4.77 6.32 19.82
CA ASN A 19 5.91 7.20 19.52
C ASN A 19 6.66 6.79 18.26
N ILE A 20 5.96 6.64 17.14
CA ILE A 20 6.58 6.33 15.85
C ILE A 20 7.25 7.59 15.29
N ASN A 21 8.54 7.47 14.99
CA ASN A 21 9.34 8.51 14.36
C ASN A 21 10.02 7.92 13.12
N LEU A 22 9.77 8.51 11.93
CA LEU A 22 10.29 8.07 10.64
C LEU A 22 10.55 9.27 9.74
N SER A 23 11.62 9.22 8.97
CA SER A 23 11.93 10.18 7.93
C SER A 23 12.37 9.42 6.68
N ILE A 24 11.57 9.51 5.61
CA ILE A 24 11.73 8.73 4.38
C ILE A 24 11.76 9.67 3.19
N PRO A 25 12.88 9.75 2.44
CA PRO A 25 12.93 10.51 1.19
C PRO A 25 11.93 9.95 0.17
N VAL A 26 11.22 10.83 -0.54
CA VAL A 26 10.36 10.44 -1.66
C VAL A 26 11.22 10.40 -2.93
N HIS A 27 11.82 9.23 -3.17
CA HIS A 27 12.66 8.98 -4.34
C HIS A 27 12.62 7.49 -4.63
N GLY A 28 12.20 7.04 -5.76
CA GLY A 28 12.14 5.66 -6.25
C GLY A 28 12.59 4.56 -5.28
N GLU A 29 11.75 4.18 -4.31
CA GLU A 29 12.09 3.19 -3.29
C GLU A 29 10.87 2.34 -2.92
N ILE A 30 11.08 1.05 -2.69
CA ILE A 30 10.06 0.11 -2.19
C ILE A 30 10.42 -0.27 -0.76
N ILE A 31 9.55 0.05 0.20
CA ILE A 31 9.77 -0.20 1.62
C ILE A 31 8.73 -1.18 2.15
N GLY A 32 9.21 -2.27 2.73
CA GLY A 32 8.36 -3.25 3.41
C GLY A 32 8.02 -2.82 4.84
N ILE A 33 6.75 -2.87 5.23
CA ILE A 33 6.31 -2.72 6.63
C ILE A 33 6.02 -4.13 7.16
N MET A 34 6.87 -4.61 8.05
CA MET A 34 6.85 -5.98 8.55
C MET A 34 6.77 -6.02 10.07
N GLY A 35 6.27 -7.12 10.62
CA GLY A 35 6.10 -7.32 12.06
C GLY A 35 5.01 -8.33 12.37
N PRO A 36 4.84 -8.73 13.64
CA PRO A 36 3.85 -9.74 14.02
C PRO A 36 2.41 -9.27 13.78
N ASN A 37 1.46 -10.20 13.89
CA ASN A 37 0.04 -9.85 13.85
C ASN A 37 -0.32 -8.95 15.04
N GLY A 38 -1.05 -7.88 14.77
CA GLY A 38 -1.38 -6.88 15.77
C GLY A 38 -0.26 -5.86 16.09
N ALA A 39 0.83 -5.87 15.33
CA ALA A 39 1.94 -4.92 15.45
C ALA A 39 1.59 -3.47 15.12
N GLY A 40 0.45 -3.23 14.43
CA GLY A 40 0.03 -1.89 14.02
C GLY A 40 0.36 -1.54 12.56
N LYS A 41 0.77 -2.50 11.73
CA LYS A 41 1.19 -2.27 10.33
C LYS A 41 0.12 -1.55 9.48
N SER A 42 -1.05 -2.16 9.34
CA SER A 42 -2.19 -1.56 8.62
C SER A 42 -2.70 -0.30 9.32
N SER A 43 -2.57 -0.24 10.65
CA SER A 43 -2.96 0.94 11.43
C SER A 43 -2.05 2.13 11.16
N LEU A 44 -0.76 1.91 10.90
CA LEU A 44 0.17 2.97 10.47
C LEU A 44 -0.26 3.55 9.11
N ILE A 45 -0.56 2.70 8.13
CA ILE A 45 -1.07 3.15 6.83
C ILE A 45 -2.37 3.94 6.99
N LYS A 46 -3.32 3.43 7.79
CA LYS A 46 -4.62 4.07 8.01
C LYS A 46 -4.51 5.39 8.77
N ALA A 47 -3.53 5.53 9.66
CA ALA A 47 -3.21 6.81 10.30
C ALA A 47 -2.67 7.82 9.27
N LEU A 48 -1.76 7.38 8.38
CA LEU A 48 -1.20 8.23 7.33
C LEU A 48 -2.25 8.78 6.36
N ILE A 49 -3.28 8.01 6.03
CA ILE A 49 -4.36 8.48 5.13
C ILE A 49 -5.50 9.19 5.87
N GLY A 50 -5.40 9.36 7.20
CA GLY A 50 -6.41 10.02 8.03
C GLY A 50 -7.66 9.16 8.31
N GLU A 51 -7.66 7.87 7.97
CA GLU A 51 -8.77 6.95 8.33
C GLU A 51 -8.83 6.73 9.85
N PHE A 52 -7.66 6.68 10.49
CA PHE A 52 -7.55 6.65 11.95
C PHE A 52 -6.94 7.95 12.47
N LYS A 53 -7.64 8.60 13.40
CA LYS A 53 -7.15 9.81 14.05
C LYS A 53 -5.98 9.48 14.97
N SER A 54 -4.81 10.03 14.68
CA SER A 54 -3.58 9.86 15.46
C SER A 54 -3.10 11.19 16.05
N GLN A 55 -2.21 11.10 17.03
CA GLN A 55 -1.46 12.24 17.56
C GLN A 55 -0.10 12.31 16.87
N GLY A 56 0.60 13.43 17.02
CA GLY A 56 1.89 13.67 16.41
C GLY A 56 1.79 14.44 15.08
N VAL A 57 2.92 14.55 14.37
CA VAL A 57 3.03 15.29 13.11
C VAL A 57 3.29 14.32 11.98
N GLN A 58 2.57 14.51 10.87
CA GLN A 58 2.74 13.72 9.64
C GLN A 58 2.81 14.67 8.45
N LEU A 59 3.94 14.71 7.78
CA LEU A 59 4.20 15.59 6.64
C LEU A 59 4.58 14.80 5.40
N LEU A 60 4.06 15.23 4.26
CA LEU A 60 4.55 14.83 2.94
C LEU A 60 5.01 16.09 2.20
N ASN A 61 6.30 16.11 1.87
CA ASN A 61 6.95 17.29 1.24
C ASN A 61 6.72 18.59 2.04
N ASN A 62 6.96 18.54 3.34
CA ASN A 62 6.81 19.64 4.30
C ASN A 62 5.37 20.19 4.44
N GLN A 63 4.37 19.42 4.00
CA GLN A 63 2.95 19.79 4.15
C GLN A 63 2.19 18.69 4.90
N PRO A 64 1.19 19.03 5.72
CA PRO A 64 0.39 18.02 6.40
C PRO A 64 -0.14 16.97 5.43
N VAL A 65 0.04 15.68 5.75
CA VAL A 65 -0.39 14.56 4.89
C VAL A 65 -1.87 14.67 4.55
N GLU A 66 -2.71 15.11 5.48
CA GLU A 66 -4.14 15.31 5.27
C GLU A 66 -4.44 16.26 4.10
N SER A 67 -3.61 17.30 3.88
CA SER A 67 -3.73 18.21 2.74
C SER A 67 -3.19 17.63 1.42
N GLN A 68 -2.43 16.54 1.49
CA GLN A 68 -1.74 15.90 0.39
C GLN A 68 -2.36 14.57 -0.06
N LEU A 69 -3.55 14.21 0.43
CA LEU A 69 -4.22 12.94 0.09
C LEU A 69 -4.43 12.74 -1.43
N LYS A 70 -4.46 13.83 -2.20
CA LYS A 70 -4.49 13.76 -3.67
C LYS A 70 -3.21 13.16 -4.29
N ASN A 71 -2.08 13.26 -3.58
CA ASN A 71 -0.76 12.76 -3.99
C ASN A 71 -0.45 11.38 -3.39
N ILE A 72 -1.44 10.77 -2.71
CA ILE A 72 -1.34 9.45 -2.08
C ILE A 72 -2.34 8.50 -2.72
N THR A 73 -1.88 7.32 -3.07
CA THR A 73 -2.74 6.21 -3.50
C THR A 73 -2.69 5.11 -2.47
N TYR A 74 -3.86 4.67 -2.01
CA TYR A 74 -4.00 3.57 -1.07
C TYR A 74 -4.72 2.39 -1.70
N ILE A 75 -4.13 1.20 -1.54
CA ILE A 75 -4.74 -0.09 -1.89
C ILE A 75 -5.03 -0.83 -0.59
N PRO A 76 -6.30 -0.93 -0.18
CA PRO A 76 -6.69 -1.66 1.01
C PRO A 76 -6.58 -3.17 0.84
N GLN A 77 -6.49 -3.89 1.94
CA GLN A 77 -6.69 -5.34 1.97
C GLN A 77 -8.09 -5.69 1.42
N LYS A 78 -8.21 -6.80 0.69
CA LYS A 78 -9.44 -7.23 -0.03
C LYS A 78 -10.73 -7.26 0.77
N ALA A 79 -10.67 -7.42 2.07
CA ALA A 79 -11.81 -7.64 2.95
C ALA A 79 -12.85 -6.49 2.98
N TYR A 80 -12.55 -5.34 2.36
CA TYR A 80 -13.38 -4.14 2.45
C TYR A 80 -14.11 -3.75 1.17
N LEU A 81 -14.15 -4.66 0.17
CA LEU A 81 -14.85 -4.40 -1.09
C LEU A 81 -16.26 -4.96 -1.04
N ASP A 82 -17.22 -4.12 -1.35
CA ASP A 82 -18.59 -4.55 -1.66
C ASP A 82 -18.58 -5.18 -3.07
N LEU A 83 -18.50 -6.51 -3.11
CA LEU A 83 -18.48 -7.27 -4.36
C LEU A 83 -19.88 -7.43 -4.97
N ASP A 84 -20.94 -7.12 -4.24
CA ASP A 84 -22.32 -7.23 -4.72
C ASP A 84 -22.71 -6.04 -5.61
N PHE A 85 -21.90 -4.97 -5.60
CA PHE A 85 -22.10 -3.84 -6.50
C PHE A 85 -21.82 -4.24 -7.96
N PRO A 86 -22.81 -4.09 -8.89
CA PRO A 86 -22.71 -4.55 -10.28
C PRO A 86 -21.81 -3.64 -11.12
N ILE A 87 -20.50 -3.74 -10.94
CA ILE A 87 -19.49 -2.97 -11.67
C ILE A 87 -18.54 -3.91 -12.41
N ASP A 88 -18.18 -3.57 -13.64
CA ASP A 88 -17.20 -4.31 -14.44
C ASP A 88 -15.75 -3.86 -14.19
N VAL A 89 -14.81 -4.70 -14.62
CA VAL A 89 -13.37 -4.46 -14.49
C VAL A 89 -12.95 -3.11 -15.06
N GLU A 90 -13.43 -2.78 -16.27
CA GLU A 90 -13.10 -1.50 -16.93
C GLU A 90 -13.48 -0.29 -16.09
N ASN A 91 -14.68 -0.28 -15.55
CA ASN A 91 -15.18 0.83 -14.75
C ASN A 91 -14.48 0.92 -13.39
N VAL A 92 -14.15 -0.22 -12.76
CA VAL A 92 -13.34 -0.22 -11.54
C VAL A 92 -11.96 0.39 -11.81
N VAL A 93 -11.24 -0.07 -12.84
CA VAL A 93 -9.91 0.46 -13.16
C VAL A 93 -9.99 1.93 -13.54
N LEU A 94 -10.95 2.31 -14.39
CA LEU A 94 -11.15 3.69 -14.82
C LEU A 94 -11.44 4.64 -13.63
N SER A 95 -12.12 4.14 -12.60
CA SER A 95 -12.39 4.94 -11.39
C SER A 95 -11.13 5.45 -10.69
N GLY A 96 -9.97 4.82 -10.91
CA GLY A 96 -8.69 5.30 -10.41
C GLY A 96 -8.28 6.67 -10.97
N ALA A 97 -8.75 7.03 -12.17
CA ALA A 97 -8.48 8.32 -12.80
C ALA A 97 -9.57 9.38 -12.52
N TYR A 98 -10.47 9.15 -11.56
CA TYR A 98 -11.61 10.05 -11.32
C TYR A 98 -11.20 11.52 -11.06
N LYS A 99 -10.04 11.73 -10.41
CA LYS A 99 -9.51 13.07 -10.12
C LYS A 99 -9.12 13.82 -11.39
N GLU A 100 -8.61 13.11 -12.39
CA GLU A 100 -8.23 13.67 -13.70
C GLU A 100 -9.45 13.88 -14.60
N ILE A 101 -10.44 12.95 -14.55
CA ILE A 101 -11.66 13.01 -15.35
C ILE A 101 -12.56 14.16 -14.86
N GLY A 102 -12.68 14.33 -13.54
CA GLY A 102 -13.61 15.25 -12.91
C GLY A 102 -15.06 14.75 -12.93
N TRP A 103 -15.93 15.42 -12.14
CA TRP A 103 -17.34 15.07 -12.03
C TRP A 103 -18.08 15.38 -13.35
N PHE A 104 -18.89 14.44 -13.80
CA PHE A 104 -19.73 14.56 -15.01
C PHE A 104 -18.98 14.76 -16.35
N ARG A 105 -17.67 14.47 -16.41
CA ARG A 105 -16.88 14.54 -17.64
C ARG A 105 -16.62 13.14 -18.20
N ARG A 106 -16.44 13.07 -19.52
CA ARG A 106 -16.03 11.83 -20.19
C ARG A 106 -14.50 11.70 -20.14
N PRO A 107 -13.97 10.46 -20.01
CA PRO A 107 -12.54 10.22 -20.06
C PRO A 107 -11.95 10.71 -21.39
N SER A 108 -10.82 11.41 -21.34
CA SER A 108 -10.06 11.84 -22.51
C SER A 108 -9.52 10.63 -23.30
N ALA A 109 -9.09 10.84 -24.55
CA ALA A 109 -8.44 9.80 -25.35
C ALA A 109 -7.18 9.25 -24.65
N GLN A 110 -6.41 10.11 -23.99
CA GLN A 110 -5.21 9.73 -23.23
C GLN A 110 -5.52 8.82 -22.05
N ILE A 111 -6.56 9.12 -21.27
CA ILE A 111 -7.01 8.27 -20.16
C ILE A 111 -7.48 6.91 -20.67
N LYS A 112 -8.22 6.87 -21.79
CA LYS A 112 -8.67 5.62 -22.40
C LYS A 112 -7.50 4.77 -22.92
N GLN A 113 -6.48 5.40 -23.48
CA GLN A 113 -5.27 4.71 -23.94
C GLN A 113 -4.52 4.11 -22.75
N ARG A 114 -4.31 4.88 -21.67
CA ARG A 114 -3.68 4.41 -20.42
C ARG A 114 -4.45 3.25 -19.80
N LEU A 115 -5.79 3.34 -19.78
CA LEU A 115 -6.65 2.24 -19.30
C LEU A 115 -6.42 0.97 -20.14
N THR A 116 -6.44 1.06 -21.46
CA THR A 116 -6.27 -0.11 -22.33
C THR A 116 -4.90 -0.73 -22.16
N GLN A 117 -3.84 0.07 -22.13
CA GLN A 117 -2.48 -0.40 -21.89
C GLN A 117 -2.37 -1.09 -20.52
N LEU A 118 -2.93 -0.52 -19.47
CA LEU A 118 -2.87 -1.08 -18.13
C LEU A 118 -3.65 -2.40 -18.00
N LEU A 119 -4.81 -2.50 -18.65
CA LEU A 119 -5.57 -3.76 -18.73
C LEU A 119 -4.78 -4.86 -19.45
N GLU A 120 -4.05 -4.52 -20.50
CA GLU A 120 -3.17 -5.45 -21.22
C GLU A 120 -2.00 -5.89 -20.37
N GLU A 121 -1.28 -4.97 -19.75
CA GLU A 121 -0.12 -5.21 -18.89
C GLU A 121 -0.45 -6.04 -17.64
N MET A 122 -1.68 -5.93 -17.13
CA MET A 122 -2.19 -6.71 -16.00
C MET A 122 -2.92 -7.98 -16.42
N GLU A 123 -2.89 -8.32 -17.74
CA GLU A 123 -3.58 -9.49 -18.31
C GLU A 123 -5.10 -9.53 -18.00
N LEU A 124 -5.73 -8.35 -18.03
CA LEU A 124 -7.15 -8.17 -17.72
C LEU A 124 -8.03 -7.88 -18.95
N THR A 125 -7.45 -7.77 -20.14
CA THR A 125 -8.16 -7.39 -21.38
C THR A 125 -9.37 -8.29 -21.65
N HIS A 126 -9.21 -9.60 -21.50
CA HIS A 126 -10.29 -10.59 -21.71
C HIS A 126 -11.37 -10.56 -20.63
N LEU A 127 -11.11 -9.88 -19.49
CA LEU A 127 -12.04 -9.72 -18.38
C LEU A 127 -12.68 -8.33 -18.35
N ARG A 128 -12.36 -7.46 -19.32
CA ARG A 128 -12.70 -6.03 -19.32
C ARG A 128 -14.16 -5.74 -18.98
N LYS A 129 -15.09 -6.55 -19.49
CA LYS A 129 -16.54 -6.42 -19.29
C LYS A 129 -17.13 -7.38 -18.24
N ARG A 130 -16.27 -8.15 -17.58
CA ARG A 130 -16.71 -9.07 -16.52
C ARG A 130 -16.94 -8.28 -15.23
N GLN A 131 -17.99 -8.66 -14.49
CA GLN A 131 -18.25 -8.09 -13.17
C GLN A 131 -17.19 -8.54 -12.15
N ILE A 132 -16.83 -7.67 -11.22
CA ILE A 132 -15.78 -7.96 -10.21
C ILE A 132 -16.15 -9.12 -9.29
N SER A 133 -17.45 -9.34 -9.03
CA SER A 133 -17.97 -10.48 -8.25
C SER A 133 -17.65 -11.85 -8.88
N GLN A 134 -17.37 -11.89 -10.18
CA GLN A 134 -17.09 -13.12 -10.93
C GLN A 134 -15.58 -13.42 -11.08
N LEU A 135 -14.73 -12.62 -10.45
CA LEU A 135 -13.28 -12.74 -10.57
C LEU A 135 -12.70 -13.68 -9.51
N SER A 136 -11.61 -14.38 -9.88
CA SER A 136 -10.79 -15.06 -8.89
C SER A 136 -10.10 -14.05 -7.97
N GLY A 137 -9.61 -14.51 -6.81
CA GLY A 137 -8.90 -13.63 -5.88
C GLY A 137 -7.69 -12.92 -6.49
N GLY A 138 -6.91 -13.61 -7.33
CA GLY A 138 -5.77 -13.02 -8.04
C GLY A 138 -6.19 -12.02 -9.11
N GLN A 139 -7.25 -12.34 -9.89
CA GLN A 139 -7.81 -11.42 -10.87
C GLN A 139 -8.32 -10.14 -10.23
N LEU A 140 -9.08 -10.26 -9.13
CA LEU A 140 -9.58 -9.11 -8.38
C LEU A 140 -8.44 -8.25 -7.86
N GLN A 141 -7.39 -8.86 -7.31
CA GLN A 141 -6.23 -8.11 -6.82
C GLN A 141 -5.53 -7.34 -7.94
N ARG A 142 -5.36 -7.97 -9.12
CA ARG A 142 -4.81 -7.28 -10.29
C ARG A 142 -5.68 -6.08 -10.72
N VAL A 143 -6.99 -6.20 -10.65
CA VAL A 143 -7.93 -5.09 -10.92
C VAL A 143 -7.74 -3.94 -9.93
N LEU A 144 -7.58 -4.24 -8.63
CA LEU A 144 -7.38 -3.21 -7.60
C LEU A 144 -6.04 -2.48 -7.75
N VAL A 145 -4.99 -3.23 -8.07
CA VAL A 145 -3.69 -2.62 -8.38
C VAL A 145 -3.78 -1.78 -9.66
N ALA A 146 -4.40 -2.30 -10.73
CA ALA A 146 -4.63 -1.53 -11.95
C ALA A 146 -5.41 -0.23 -11.70
N ARG A 147 -6.45 -0.28 -10.86
CA ARG A 147 -7.18 0.93 -10.42
C ARG A 147 -6.26 1.94 -9.76
N ALA A 148 -5.40 1.50 -8.86
CA ALA A 148 -4.46 2.37 -8.16
C ALA A 148 -3.43 2.99 -9.12
N LEU A 149 -2.97 2.23 -10.10
CA LEU A 149 -2.03 2.67 -11.14
C LEU A 149 -2.65 3.64 -12.17
N MET A 150 -3.98 3.72 -12.24
CA MET A 150 -4.66 4.77 -13.01
C MET A 150 -4.48 6.16 -12.40
N SER A 151 -4.20 6.25 -11.11
CA SER A 151 -3.92 7.53 -10.45
C SER A 151 -2.42 7.86 -10.57
N THR A 152 -2.11 9.16 -10.61
CA THR A 152 -0.73 9.65 -10.54
C THR A 152 -0.47 10.15 -9.14
N SER A 153 0.33 9.42 -8.37
CA SER A 153 0.65 9.77 -6.99
C SER A 153 2.17 9.75 -6.77
N GLU A 154 2.62 10.37 -5.70
CA GLU A 154 4.02 10.35 -5.27
C GLU A 154 4.27 9.25 -4.24
N LEU A 155 3.25 8.93 -3.44
CA LEU A 155 3.26 7.92 -2.40
C LEU A 155 2.18 6.87 -2.67
N TYR A 156 2.59 5.60 -2.69
CA TYR A 156 1.72 4.44 -2.80
C TYR A 156 1.77 3.63 -1.51
N LEU A 157 0.62 3.37 -0.92
CA LEU A 157 0.44 2.62 0.31
C LEU A 157 -0.35 1.35 -0.01
N LEU A 158 0.27 0.18 0.15
CA LEU A 158 -0.33 -1.11 -0.20
C LEU A 158 -0.44 -1.97 1.08
N ASP A 159 -1.67 -2.33 1.43
CA ASP A 159 -1.93 -3.14 2.61
C ASP A 159 -2.15 -4.61 2.21
N GLU A 160 -1.11 -5.44 2.39
CA GLU A 160 -1.08 -6.86 2.07
C GLU A 160 -1.52 -7.19 0.62
N PRO A 161 -0.92 -6.58 -0.42
CA PRO A 161 -1.38 -6.70 -1.81
C PRO A 161 -1.22 -8.12 -2.39
N PHE A 162 -0.47 -8.99 -1.75
CA PHE A 162 -0.15 -10.34 -2.25
C PHE A 162 -0.90 -11.47 -1.55
N VAL A 163 -1.74 -11.16 -0.56
CA VAL A 163 -2.46 -12.19 0.21
C VAL A 163 -3.51 -12.89 -0.66
N GLY A 164 -3.42 -14.23 -0.69
CA GLY A 164 -4.40 -15.09 -1.37
C GLY A 164 -4.40 -14.96 -2.90
N ILE A 165 -3.25 -14.65 -3.50
CA ILE A 165 -3.06 -14.64 -4.95
C ILE A 165 -2.04 -15.71 -5.38
N ASP A 166 -2.10 -16.08 -6.66
CA ASP A 166 -1.14 -16.99 -7.28
C ASP A 166 0.17 -16.28 -7.62
N PHE A 167 1.22 -17.06 -7.84
CA PHE A 167 2.57 -16.57 -8.14
C PHE A 167 2.60 -15.68 -9.39
N THR A 168 1.85 -16.01 -10.43
CA THR A 168 1.81 -15.23 -11.68
C THR A 168 1.24 -13.83 -11.42
N SER A 169 0.13 -13.74 -10.68
CA SER A 169 -0.46 -12.46 -10.27
C SER A 169 0.48 -11.64 -9.41
N GLU A 170 1.21 -12.27 -8.48
CA GLU A 170 2.21 -11.61 -7.64
C GLU A 170 3.34 -11.00 -8.49
N GLN A 171 3.87 -11.75 -9.44
CA GLN A 171 4.94 -11.28 -10.33
C GLN A 171 4.49 -10.12 -11.24
N LEU A 172 3.25 -10.16 -11.74
CA LEU A 172 2.67 -9.06 -12.52
C LEU A 172 2.57 -7.78 -11.68
N ILE A 173 2.09 -7.90 -10.45
CA ILE A 173 1.96 -6.77 -9.52
C ILE A 173 3.34 -6.20 -9.19
N MET A 174 4.32 -7.07 -8.84
CA MET A 174 5.67 -6.60 -8.50
C MET A 174 6.33 -5.86 -9.66
N ARG A 175 6.24 -6.36 -10.90
CA ARG A 175 6.75 -5.63 -12.08
C ARG A 175 6.17 -4.21 -12.19
N LYS A 176 4.90 -4.01 -11.84
CA LYS A 176 4.28 -2.67 -11.84
C LYS A 176 4.76 -1.80 -10.69
N ILE A 177 4.97 -2.37 -9.53
CA ILE A 177 5.54 -1.67 -8.38
C ILE A 177 6.98 -1.22 -8.68
N GLU A 178 7.78 -2.08 -9.32
CA GLU A 178 9.14 -1.72 -9.76
C GLU A 178 9.15 -0.62 -10.83
N ALA A 179 8.17 -0.61 -11.74
CA ALA A 179 8.01 0.48 -12.69
C ALA A 179 7.72 1.82 -11.99
N LEU A 180 6.84 1.84 -10.98
CA LEU A 180 6.60 3.03 -10.16
C LEU A 180 7.88 3.50 -9.44
N LYS A 181 8.66 2.57 -8.88
CA LYS A 181 9.97 2.88 -8.29
C LYS A 181 10.89 3.56 -9.31
N ALA A 182 10.97 3.02 -10.52
CA ALA A 182 11.78 3.59 -11.60
C ALA A 182 11.31 5.02 -12.01
N GLU A 183 10.02 5.33 -11.82
CA GLU A 183 9.45 6.67 -11.99
C GLU A 183 9.70 7.61 -10.80
N GLY A 184 10.49 7.20 -9.80
CA GLY A 184 10.81 8.00 -8.63
C GLY A 184 9.74 8.02 -7.54
N LYS A 185 8.76 7.10 -7.56
CA LYS A 185 7.69 7.03 -6.55
C LYS A 185 8.17 6.34 -5.28
N LEU A 186 7.60 6.71 -4.14
CA LEU A 186 7.77 6.01 -2.87
C LEU A 186 6.62 5.01 -2.69
N ILE A 187 6.97 3.75 -2.42
CA ILE A 187 5.99 2.67 -2.23
C ILE A 187 6.21 2.04 -0.86
N LEU A 188 5.18 2.09 0.01
CA LEU A 188 5.14 1.37 1.29
C LEU A 188 4.21 0.17 1.18
N ILE A 189 4.71 -1.01 1.49
CA ILE A 189 3.96 -2.27 1.38
C ILE A 189 3.93 -2.99 2.71
N VAL A 190 2.74 -3.20 3.27
CA VAL A 190 2.57 -4.15 4.39
C VAL A 190 2.72 -5.56 3.86
N HIS A 191 3.65 -6.31 4.47
CA HIS A 191 3.93 -7.69 4.08
C HIS A 191 4.23 -8.55 5.31
N HIS A 192 3.89 -9.85 5.23
CA HIS A 192 4.08 -10.77 6.36
C HIS A 192 5.10 -11.87 6.07
N ASP A 193 5.47 -12.11 4.81
CA ASP A 193 6.45 -13.13 4.42
C ASP A 193 7.87 -12.56 4.47
N LEU A 194 8.60 -12.91 5.53
CA LEU A 194 9.98 -12.48 5.75
C LEU A 194 10.95 -13.01 4.69
N SER A 195 10.65 -14.16 4.09
CA SER A 195 11.53 -14.79 3.08
C SER A 195 11.67 -13.96 1.80
N LYS A 196 10.70 -13.10 1.52
CA LYS A 196 10.69 -12.22 0.35
C LYS A 196 11.26 -10.83 0.63
N ALA A 197 11.58 -10.52 1.87
CA ALA A 197 11.95 -9.17 2.29
C ALA A 197 13.12 -8.58 1.49
N THR A 198 14.21 -9.33 1.36
CA THR A 198 15.42 -8.88 0.63
C THR A 198 15.26 -8.88 -0.89
N THR A 199 14.27 -9.61 -1.42
CA THR A 199 14.00 -9.67 -2.86
C THR A 199 13.08 -8.54 -3.31
N TYR A 200 12.11 -8.14 -2.46
CA TYR A 200 11.06 -7.18 -2.85
C TYR A 200 11.31 -5.76 -2.35
N PHE A 201 12.06 -5.59 -1.25
CA PHE A 201 12.18 -4.31 -0.58
C PHE A 201 13.63 -3.82 -0.55
N ASP A 202 13.81 -2.56 -0.86
CA ASP A 202 15.10 -1.87 -0.68
C ASP A 202 15.38 -1.68 0.81
N ARG A 203 14.34 -1.27 1.55
CA ARG A 203 14.41 -1.03 3.00
C ARG A 203 13.19 -1.65 3.68
N VAL A 204 13.31 -1.86 4.98
CA VAL A 204 12.24 -2.45 5.81
C VAL A 204 12.02 -1.63 7.07
N ILE A 205 10.76 -1.41 7.39
CA ILE A 205 10.26 -0.94 8.68
C ILE A 205 9.85 -2.18 9.48
N LEU A 206 10.59 -2.52 10.54
CA LEU A 206 10.16 -3.52 11.51
C LEU A 206 9.33 -2.84 12.60
N LEU A 207 8.08 -3.25 12.73
CA LEU A 207 7.10 -2.64 13.61
C LEU A 207 6.55 -3.66 14.62
N ASN A 208 6.51 -3.28 15.89
CA ASN A 208 5.75 -3.99 16.92
C ASN A 208 5.27 -2.97 17.95
N LYS A 209 4.15 -2.29 17.66
CA LYS A 209 3.59 -1.12 18.34
C LYS A 209 4.52 0.10 18.34
N THR A 210 5.82 -0.11 18.42
CA THR A 210 6.89 0.89 18.27
C THR A 210 7.71 0.55 17.04
N LEU A 211 8.44 1.52 16.54
CA LEU A 211 9.46 1.30 15.52
C LEU A 211 10.60 0.49 16.14
N ARG A 212 10.89 -0.70 15.62
CA ARG A 212 12.00 -1.56 16.05
C ARG A 212 13.24 -1.35 15.20
N TYR A 213 13.01 -1.17 13.89
CA TYR A 213 14.09 -0.93 12.94
C TYR A 213 13.55 -0.22 11.70
N PHE A 214 14.39 0.61 11.09
CA PHE A 214 14.20 1.15 9.75
C PHE A 214 15.53 1.27 9.04
N GLY A 215 15.71 0.59 7.92
CA GLY A 215 16.94 0.58 7.15
C GLY A 215 16.96 -0.49 6.06
N PRO A 216 18.14 -0.79 5.47
CA PRO A 216 18.29 -1.78 4.41
C PRO A 216 17.65 -3.12 4.74
N SER A 217 17.00 -3.75 3.74
CA SER A 217 16.27 -5.00 3.94
C SER A 217 17.17 -6.14 4.42
N GLU A 218 18.42 -6.22 3.93
CA GLU A 218 19.39 -7.23 4.35
C GLU A 218 19.71 -7.14 5.84
N GLU A 219 19.89 -5.92 6.35
CA GLU A 219 20.16 -5.69 7.76
C GLU A 219 18.93 -5.96 8.64
N ALA A 220 17.72 -5.71 8.13
CA ALA A 220 16.47 -5.96 8.84
C ALA A 220 16.26 -7.47 9.11
N MET A 221 16.75 -8.33 8.23
CA MET A 221 16.53 -9.79 8.28
C MET A 221 17.57 -10.54 9.13
N THR A 222 18.35 -9.83 9.94
CA THR A 222 19.23 -10.48 10.92
C THR A 222 18.44 -11.15 12.04
N THR A 223 18.95 -12.28 12.55
CA THR A 223 18.30 -13.05 13.63
C THR A 223 18.02 -12.17 14.87
N GLU A 224 18.96 -11.29 15.21
CA GLU A 224 18.82 -10.38 16.36
C GLU A 224 17.60 -9.47 16.22
N ARG A 225 17.48 -8.74 15.10
CA ARG A 225 16.37 -7.80 14.85
C ARG A 225 15.02 -8.49 14.74
N LEU A 226 14.99 -9.67 14.12
CA LEU A 226 13.78 -10.49 14.03
C LEU A 226 13.34 -10.97 15.41
N ASN A 227 14.27 -11.42 16.27
CA ASN A 227 13.97 -11.83 17.63
C ASN A 227 13.43 -10.63 18.45
N GLU A 228 14.05 -9.46 18.38
CA GLU A 228 13.59 -8.25 19.04
C GLU A 228 12.19 -7.83 18.59
N THR A 229 11.88 -8.02 17.32
CA THR A 229 10.59 -7.60 16.75
C THR A 229 9.47 -8.61 17.04
N PHE A 230 9.75 -9.91 16.88
CA PHE A 230 8.73 -10.96 16.87
C PHE A 230 8.62 -11.72 18.17
N MET A 231 9.70 -11.87 18.97
CA MET A 231 9.71 -12.69 20.19
C MET A 231 9.52 -11.87 21.48
N ASN A 232 9.89 -10.59 21.51
CA ASN A 232 9.64 -9.71 22.65
C ASN A 232 8.17 -9.24 22.70
N GLN A 233 7.23 -10.18 22.82
CA GLN A 233 5.89 -9.86 23.31
C GLN A 233 6.00 -9.70 24.83
N PRO A 234 5.54 -8.58 25.43
CA PRO A 234 5.37 -8.54 26.87
C PRO A 234 4.45 -9.69 27.26
N GLN A 235 4.96 -10.61 28.11
CA GLN A 235 4.15 -11.68 28.67
C GLN A 235 2.90 -11.06 29.28
N ARG A 236 1.73 -11.51 28.82
CA ARG A 236 0.46 -11.15 29.42
C ARG A 236 0.46 -11.75 30.84
N HIS A 237 0.59 -10.90 31.83
CA HIS A 237 0.19 -11.20 33.21
C HIS A 237 -1.27 -10.83 33.41
#